data_2ce4189f42b9e2eda2c6f3906187fc37
#
_entry.id   2ce4189f42b9e2eda2c6f3906187fc37
#
_cell.length_a   1.000
_cell.length_b   1.000
_cell.length_c   1.000
_cell.angle_alpha   90.00
_cell.angle_beta   90.00
_cell.angle_gamma   90.00
#
_symmetry.space_group_name_H-M   'P 1'
#
loop_
_entity.id
_entity.type
_entity.pdbx_description
1 polymer ?
#
loop_
_entity_poly.entity_id
_entity_poly.type
_entity_poly.pdbx_seq_one_letter_code
_entity_poly.pdbx_strand_id
1 'polypeptide(L)'
;MLNRIRLTCSLLRLAAGVLAISASLNTSAADEPIVAPDAVLEKLFEGKVLTEGVSVAPDGMVYFSEITFSNKSRDAKGFIDAGFIWKFDPASKTTSIFRSPSGMSNGIKFDAAGNMIVAEGADYGGRRVTRTDMKTGKAQIIAALFDGRQLNSPNDITIDEKGRIYFSDPRYLGHEPLDQPVVGVYRIDLDGSLHRIITDAGKANGVCVSPDQKTLYVVSNENGATAMERLSSGNGQPQADSVSAPLRKGLMALLAYDLADDGTAKLRKTLVDYSPYDGPDGLVVDKDGNLYVAVRAENRPGICVYSPDGKELAYIKTEIPTNVGFGRGKDANLLYITAGTSLYRIRVNREGYQLPLAK
;
A
#
# COMPACT_ATOMS: atom_id res chain seq x y z
N MET A 1 -71.38 79.93 -13.91
CA MET A 1 -70.21 79.80 -13.04
C MET A 1 -69.75 78.37 -13.15
N LEU A 2 -68.72 78.17 -13.96
CA LEU A 2 -68.24 76.80 -14.31
C LEU A 2 -67.07 76.40 -13.41
N ASN A 3 -67.23 75.33 -12.69
CA ASN A 3 -66.14 74.66 -11.96
C ASN A 3 -65.51 73.59 -12.84
N ARG A 4 -64.21 73.75 -13.12
CA ARG A 4 -63.39 72.74 -13.85
C ARG A 4 -62.82 71.75 -12.85
N ILE A 5 -63.17 70.48 -13.06
CA ILE A 5 -62.55 69.33 -12.37
C ILE A 5 -61.32 68.88 -13.19
N ARG A 6 -60.15 68.91 -12.57
CA ARG A 6 -58.91 68.32 -13.15
C ARG A 6 -58.81 66.85 -12.71
N LEU A 7 -58.82 65.93 -13.68
CA LEU A 7 -58.43 64.53 -13.48
C LEU A 7 -56.90 64.43 -13.51
N THR A 8 -56.30 63.93 -12.45
CA THR A 8 -54.94 63.53 -12.40
C THR A 8 -54.85 62.00 -12.63
N CYS A 9 -54.22 61.61 -13.74
CA CYS A 9 -53.96 60.20 -14.10
C CYS A 9 -52.68 59.76 -13.41
N SER A 10 -52.74 58.84 -12.42
CA SER A 10 -51.63 58.23 -11.78
C SER A 10 -51.24 56.94 -12.54
N LEU A 11 -50.08 56.94 -13.18
CA LEU A 11 -49.49 55.76 -13.81
C LEU A 11 -48.86 54.92 -12.71
N LEU A 12 -49.44 53.75 -12.44
CA LEU A 12 -48.81 52.69 -11.65
C LEU A 12 -47.77 51.95 -12.56
N ARG A 13 -46.50 52.06 -12.23
CA ARG A 13 -45.44 51.19 -12.81
C ARG A 13 -45.34 49.90 -11.98
N LEU A 14 -45.73 48.76 -12.54
CA LEU A 14 -45.46 47.45 -12.02
C LEU A 14 -43.93 47.12 -12.32
N ALA A 15 -43.13 47.03 -11.27
CA ALA A 15 -41.79 46.46 -11.36
C ALA A 15 -41.89 44.95 -11.19
N ALA A 16 -41.69 44.19 -12.27
CA ALA A 16 -41.55 42.74 -12.22
C ALA A 16 -40.13 42.41 -11.71
N GLY A 17 -40.05 42.05 -10.42
CA GLY A 17 -38.82 41.49 -9.84
C GLY A 17 -38.64 40.05 -10.31
N VAL A 18 -37.64 39.78 -11.18
CA VAL A 18 -37.19 38.42 -11.52
C VAL A 18 -36.34 37.95 -10.34
N LEU A 19 -36.90 37.06 -9.51
CA LEU A 19 -36.14 36.32 -8.50
C LEU A 19 -35.35 35.23 -9.26
N ALA A 20 -34.05 35.45 -9.49
CA ALA A 20 -33.14 34.38 -9.93
C ALA A 20 -32.85 33.48 -8.73
N ILE A 21 -33.53 32.34 -8.65
CA ILE A 21 -33.16 31.24 -7.74
C ILE A 21 -31.95 30.59 -8.33
N SER A 22 -30.75 30.94 -7.84
CA SER A 22 -29.54 30.17 -8.06
C SER A 22 -29.63 28.91 -7.20
N ALA A 23 -30.10 27.81 -7.79
CA ALA A 23 -29.93 26.48 -7.22
C ALA A 23 -28.43 26.12 -7.28
N SER A 24 -27.72 26.34 -6.18
CA SER A 24 -26.42 25.70 -5.98
C SER A 24 -26.69 24.21 -5.86
N LEU A 25 -26.34 23.46 -6.90
CA LEU A 25 -26.25 22.01 -6.86
C LEU A 25 -25.12 21.67 -5.86
N ASN A 26 -25.50 21.41 -4.61
CA ASN A 26 -24.63 20.72 -3.68
C ASN A 26 -24.49 19.26 -4.19
N THR A 27 -23.55 19.00 -5.08
CA THR A 27 -23.10 17.63 -5.33
C THR A 27 -22.51 17.13 -4.02
N SER A 28 -23.07 16.06 -3.48
CA SER A 28 -22.51 15.42 -2.28
C SER A 28 -21.14 14.87 -2.67
N ALA A 29 -20.19 14.85 -1.74
CA ALA A 29 -18.85 14.27 -1.98
C ALA A 29 -18.89 12.80 -2.46
N ALA A 30 -20.05 12.13 -2.31
CA ALA A 30 -20.31 10.78 -2.83
C ALA A 30 -20.52 10.72 -4.36
N ASP A 31 -20.85 11.86 -5.01
CA ASP A 31 -21.14 11.93 -6.45
C ASP A 31 -19.89 12.27 -7.30
N GLU A 32 -18.79 12.71 -6.66
CA GLU A 32 -17.54 12.95 -7.39
C GLU A 32 -16.79 11.64 -7.69
N PRO A 33 -16.30 11.47 -8.95
CA PRO A 33 -15.50 10.30 -9.29
C PRO A 33 -14.24 10.26 -8.43
N ILE A 34 -13.83 9.07 -7.98
CA ILE A 34 -12.64 8.90 -7.11
C ILE A 34 -11.39 9.44 -7.81
N VAL A 35 -11.28 9.22 -9.12
CA VAL A 35 -10.20 9.75 -9.96
C VAL A 35 -10.82 10.72 -10.94
N ALA A 36 -10.39 11.98 -10.91
CA ALA A 36 -10.85 12.97 -11.85
C ALA A 36 -10.45 12.59 -13.29
N PRO A 37 -11.27 12.90 -14.32
CA PRO A 37 -10.97 12.53 -15.70
C PRO A 37 -9.66 13.13 -16.24
N ASP A 38 -9.22 14.25 -15.68
CA ASP A 38 -8.00 14.99 -16.02
C ASP A 38 -6.83 14.73 -15.05
N ALA A 39 -7.00 13.79 -14.11
CA ALA A 39 -5.96 13.44 -13.17
C ALA A 39 -4.73 12.87 -13.87
N VAL A 40 -3.56 13.38 -13.55
CA VAL A 40 -2.28 13.01 -14.17
C VAL A 40 -1.48 12.11 -13.24
N LEU A 41 -1.04 10.96 -13.73
CA LEU A 41 -0.07 10.10 -13.08
C LEU A 41 1.34 10.66 -13.32
N GLU A 42 1.93 11.29 -12.30
CA GLU A 42 3.27 11.91 -12.37
C GLU A 42 4.33 10.90 -11.93
N LYS A 43 5.35 10.66 -12.75
CA LYS A 43 6.54 9.89 -12.37
C LYS A 43 7.47 10.81 -11.56
N LEU A 44 7.87 10.34 -10.36
CA LEU A 44 8.71 11.09 -9.42
C LEU A 44 10.13 10.57 -9.34
N PHE A 45 10.32 9.26 -9.56
CA PHE A 45 11.61 8.58 -9.44
C PHE A 45 11.64 7.36 -10.37
N GLU A 46 12.84 7.01 -10.80
CA GLU A 46 13.14 5.78 -11.52
C GLU A 46 14.41 5.17 -10.93
N GLY A 47 14.27 3.96 -10.38
CA GLY A 47 15.33 3.14 -9.80
C GLY A 47 15.88 2.13 -10.81
N LYS A 48 16.48 1.05 -10.29
CA LYS A 48 17.18 0.05 -11.12
C LYS A 48 16.45 -1.29 -11.17
N VAL A 49 15.73 -1.68 -10.11
CA VAL A 49 15.25 -3.04 -9.97
C VAL A 49 13.75 -3.09 -9.70
N LEU A 50 13.30 -3.04 -8.47
CA LEU A 50 11.89 -3.15 -8.11
C LEU A 50 11.58 -2.23 -6.93
N THR A 51 10.74 -1.23 -7.16
CA THR A 51 10.26 -0.36 -6.08
C THR A 51 9.10 -1.01 -5.33
N GLU A 52 9.04 -0.80 -4.00
CA GLU A 52 8.09 -1.42 -3.08
C GLU A 52 7.76 -0.51 -1.90
N GLY A 53 6.78 -0.91 -1.08
CA GLY A 53 6.58 -0.51 0.30
C GLY A 53 6.46 0.98 0.56
N VAL A 54 5.74 1.74 -0.28
CA VAL A 54 5.66 3.20 -0.13
C VAL A 54 4.83 3.61 1.08
N SER A 55 5.36 4.58 1.85
CA SER A 55 4.69 5.16 3.01
C SER A 55 5.10 6.62 3.22
N VAL A 56 4.17 7.43 3.75
CA VAL A 56 4.42 8.85 4.03
C VAL A 56 4.57 9.07 5.52
N ALA A 57 5.71 9.63 5.91
CA ALA A 57 6.02 9.94 7.29
C ALA A 57 5.19 11.12 7.84
N PRO A 58 5.12 11.31 9.17
CA PRO A 58 4.41 12.43 9.77
C PRO A 58 4.87 13.82 9.31
N ASP A 59 6.12 13.95 8.91
CA ASP A 59 6.70 15.20 8.36
C ASP A 59 6.39 15.42 6.87
N GLY A 60 5.66 14.50 6.22
CA GLY A 60 5.30 14.55 4.81
C GLY A 60 6.35 13.98 3.85
N MET A 61 7.50 13.54 4.33
CA MET A 61 8.49 12.85 3.50
C MET A 61 7.98 11.48 3.09
N VAL A 62 8.25 11.08 1.85
CA VAL A 62 7.83 9.80 1.29
C VAL A 62 8.99 8.83 1.33
N TYR A 63 8.76 7.67 1.92
CA TYR A 63 9.74 6.58 1.97
C TYR A 63 9.24 5.39 1.18
N PHE A 64 10.14 4.74 0.46
CA PHE A 64 9.82 3.55 -0.30
C PHE A 64 11.06 2.65 -0.42
N SER A 65 10.81 1.37 -0.58
CA SER A 65 11.87 0.37 -0.73
C SER A 65 12.26 0.19 -2.19
N GLU A 66 13.49 -0.21 -2.44
CA GLU A 66 13.92 -0.82 -3.69
C GLU A 66 14.53 -2.18 -3.37
N ILE A 67 13.87 -3.24 -3.84
CA ILE A 67 14.33 -4.62 -3.69
C ILE A 67 15.35 -4.90 -4.78
N THR A 68 16.57 -5.22 -4.36
CA THR A 68 17.65 -5.54 -5.27
C THR A 68 17.82 -7.05 -5.34
N PHE A 69 17.46 -7.68 -6.46
CA PHE A 69 17.68 -9.11 -6.61
C PHE A 69 19.17 -9.45 -6.58
N SER A 70 19.60 -10.31 -5.67
CA SER A 70 21.03 -10.65 -5.46
C SER A 70 21.73 -11.19 -6.72
N ASN A 71 20.96 -11.77 -7.63
CA ASN A 71 21.47 -12.24 -8.92
C ASN A 71 21.61 -11.15 -9.98
N LYS A 72 21.10 -9.93 -9.70
CA LYS A 72 21.07 -8.81 -10.67
C LYS A 72 21.78 -7.55 -10.15
N SER A 73 21.91 -7.40 -8.84
CA SER A 73 22.39 -6.17 -8.24
C SER A 73 23.65 -6.39 -7.43
N ARG A 74 24.74 -5.78 -7.91
CA ARG A 74 26.02 -5.76 -7.21
C ARG A 74 26.59 -4.33 -7.26
N ASP A 75 27.29 -3.98 -6.20
CA ASP A 75 28.04 -2.73 -6.16
C ASP A 75 29.28 -2.77 -7.08
N ALA A 76 29.99 -1.67 -7.20
CA ALA A 76 31.20 -1.58 -8.04
C ALA A 76 32.33 -2.53 -7.61
N LYS A 77 32.29 -3.07 -6.39
CA LYS A 77 33.23 -4.06 -5.85
C LYS A 77 32.76 -5.50 -6.00
N GLY A 78 31.54 -5.72 -6.55
CA GLY A 78 30.95 -7.03 -6.75
C GLY A 78 30.20 -7.58 -5.54
N PHE A 79 30.05 -6.80 -4.45
CA PHE A 79 29.22 -7.20 -3.32
C PHE A 79 27.74 -7.04 -3.64
N ILE A 80 26.91 -7.87 -3.01
CA ILE A 80 25.46 -7.85 -3.19
C ILE A 80 24.90 -6.57 -2.57
N ASP A 81 24.14 -5.82 -3.37
CA ASP A 81 23.32 -4.72 -2.88
C ASP A 81 22.07 -5.30 -2.19
N ALA A 82 22.03 -5.30 -0.85
CA ALA A 82 20.92 -5.87 -0.08
C ALA A 82 19.82 -4.84 0.15
N GLY A 83 19.32 -4.24 -0.94
CA GLY A 83 18.19 -3.31 -0.97
C GLY A 83 18.49 -1.88 -0.51
N PHE A 84 17.54 -1.00 -0.82
CA PHE A 84 17.57 0.41 -0.43
C PHE A 84 16.24 0.81 0.21
N ILE A 85 16.27 1.76 1.15
CA ILE A 85 15.14 2.63 1.48
C ILE A 85 15.48 3.99 0.91
N TRP A 86 14.63 4.48 0.03
CA TRP A 86 14.68 5.81 -0.55
C TRP A 86 13.85 6.78 0.27
N LYS A 87 14.23 8.06 0.27
CA LYS A 87 13.47 9.19 0.79
C LYS A 87 13.24 10.17 -0.34
N PHE A 88 11.99 10.44 -0.67
CA PHE A 88 11.59 11.50 -1.60
C PHE A 88 11.03 12.69 -0.81
N ASP A 89 11.51 13.87 -1.12
CA ASP A 89 11.03 15.15 -0.59
C ASP A 89 10.05 15.79 -1.60
N PRO A 90 8.74 15.86 -1.28
CA PRO A 90 7.76 16.43 -2.19
C PRO A 90 7.95 17.92 -2.47
N ALA A 91 8.59 18.68 -1.58
CA ALA A 91 8.80 20.11 -1.72
C ALA A 91 9.93 20.43 -2.70
N SER A 92 11.07 19.77 -2.58
CA SER A 92 12.20 19.92 -3.49
C SER A 92 12.15 19.01 -4.71
N LYS A 93 11.25 18.01 -4.71
CA LYS A 93 11.16 16.96 -5.72
C LYS A 93 12.48 16.17 -5.89
N THR A 94 13.22 15.99 -4.82
CA THR A 94 14.48 15.25 -4.83
C THR A 94 14.37 13.93 -4.09
N THR A 95 15.08 12.90 -4.59
CA THR A 95 15.17 11.59 -3.97
C THR A 95 16.59 11.34 -3.49
N SER A 96 16.74 10.78 -2.30
CA SER A 96 18.02 10.42 -1.69
C SER A 96 17.91 9.06 -1.00
N ILE A 97 19.06 8.39 -0.83
CA ILE A 97 19.11 7.14 -0.06
C ILE A 97 18.96 7.47 1.42
N PHE A 98 17.94 6.88 2.06
CA PHE A 98 17.78 6.94 3.52
C PHE A 98 18.57 5.84 4.23
N ARG A 99 18.52 4.60 3.67
CA ARG A 99 19.24 3.43 4.22
C ARG A 99 19.73 2.51 3.10
N SER A 100 21.01 2.13 3.17
CA SER A 100 21.60 1.07 2.35
C SER A 100 22.79 0.47 3.10
N PRO A 101 22.91 -0.88 3.19
CA PRO A 101 21.92 -1.86 2.80
C PRO A 101 20.66 -1.76 3.68
N SER A 102 19.49 -2.03 3.10
CA SER A 102 18.21 -1.93 3.83
C SER A 102 17.78 -3.24 4.48
N GLY A 103 18.53 -4.33 4.28
CA GLY A 103 18.13 -5.66 4.68
C GLY A 103 17.02 -6.25 3.80
N MET A 104 16.97 -5.88 2.51
CA MET A 104 15.88 -6.22 1.58
C MET A 104 14.53 -5.74 2.13
N SER A 105 14.48 -4.45 2.54
CA SER A 105 13.25 -3.82 2.96
C SER A 105 12.15 -3.97 1.89
N ASN A 106 10.92 -4.22 2.34
CA ASN A 106 9.72 -4.26 1.53
C ASN A 106 8.69 -3.29 2.12
N GLY A 107 7.65 -3.73 2.82
CA GLY A 107 6.64 -2.88 3.43
C GLY A 107 7.20 -1.90 4.47
N ILE A 108 6.74 -0.67 4.43
CA ILE A 108 7.09 0.42 5.36
C ILE A 108 5.81 1.03 5.90
N LYS A 109 5.73 1.23 7.22
CA LYS A 109 4.67 2.03 7.89
C LYS A 109 5.28 2.87 8.99
N PHE A 110 4.56 3.91 9.43
CA PHE A 110 4.94 4.74 10.57
C PHE A 110 4.00 4.48 11.73
N ASP A 111 4.55 4.18 12.91
CA ASP A 111 3.76 4.01 14.14
C ASP A 111 3.24 5.37 14.67
N ALA A 112 2.38 5.32 15.70
CA ALA A 112 1.78 6.52 16.29
C ALA A 112 2.81 7.50 16.88
N ALA A 113 4.02 7.02 17.23
CA ALA A 113 5.13 7.85 17.71
C ALA A 113 5.98 8.41 16.55
N GLY A 114 5.67 8.06 15.31
CA GLY A 114 6.39 8.49 14.11
C GLY A 114 7.65 7.67 13.81
N ASN A 115 7.85 6.53 14.47
CA ASN A 115 8.95 5.63 14.13
C ASN A 115 8.61 4.84 12.86
N MET A 116 9.63 4.55 12.05
CA MET A 116 9.49 3.75 10.85
C MET A 116 9.53 2.26 11.20
N ILE A 117 8.48 1.52 10.82
CA ILE A 117 8.41 0.07 10.91
C ILE A 117 8.68 -0.50 9.52
N VAL A 118 9.59 -1.48 9.43
CA VAL A 118 10.03 -2.04 8.15
C VAL A 118 9.98 -3.55 8.21
N ALA A 119 9.35 -4.17 7.21
CA ALA A 119 9.51 -5.58 6.91
C ALA A 119 10.79 -5.77 6.08
N GLU A 120 11.72 -6.55 6.59
CA GLU A 120 12.97 -6.90 5.90
C GLU A 120 12.87 -8.34 5.40
N GLY A 121 12.92 -8.53 4.07
CA GLY A 121 12.68 -9.80 3.41
C GLY A 121 13.89 -10.73 3.36
N ALA A 122 13.81 -11.71 2.47
CA ALA A 122 14.88 -12.69 2.19
C ALA A 122 15.77 -12.22 1.01
N ASP A 123 16.63 -13.10 0.51
CA ASP A 123 17.65 -12.90 -0.53
C ASP A 123 18.82 -12.03 -0.04
N TYR A 124 19.51 -12.51 0.99
CA TYR A 124 20.53 -11.80 1.79
C TYR A 124 19.96 -10.66 2.63
N GLY A 125 18.66 -10.66 2.85
CA GLY A 125 17.98 -9.67 3.69
C GLY A 125 17.93 -10.03 5.17
N GLY A 126 17.21 -9.18 5.93
CA GLY A 126 17.14 -9.31 7.39
C GLY A 126 16.24 -10.44 7.88
N ARG A 127 15.21 -10.83 7.12
CA ARG A 127 14.16 -11.80 7.49
C ARG A 127 13.59 -11.48 8.88
N ARG A 128 13.19 -10.20 9.06
CA ARG A 128 12.79 -9.66 10.36
C ARG A 128 11.91 -8.42 10.18
N VAL A 129 11.32 -7.96 11.26
CA VAL A 129 10.68 -6.65 11.34
C VAL A 129 11.50 -5.74 12.24
N THR A 130 11.76 -4.51 11.79
CA THR A 130 12.54 -3.52 12.53
C THR A 130 11.71 -2.27 12.82
N ARG A 131 12.03 -1.58 13.95
CA ARG A 131 11.56 -0.24 14.29
C ARG A 131 12.75 0.71 14.27
N THR A 132 12.65 1.79 13.49
CA THR A 132 13.66 2.83 13.40
C THR A 132 13.16 4.10 14.07
N ASP A 133 13.88 4.58 15.07
CA ASP A 133 13.71 5.91 15.63
C ASP A 133 14.13 6.94 14.57
N MET A 134 13.18 7.74 14.07
CA MET A 134 13.43 8.69 12.98
C MET A 134 14.26 9.90 13.40
N LYS A 135 14.41 10.17 14.70
CA LYS A 135 15.24 11.26 15.23
C LYS A 135 16.72 10.87 15.28
N THR A 136 17.00 9.61 15.63
CA THR A 136 18.37 9.11 15.82
C THR A 136 18.87 8.25 14.66
N GLY A 137 17.97 7.76 13.80
CA GLY A 137 18.24 6.79 12.73
C GLY A 137 18.53 5.36 13.23
N LYS A 138 18.44 5.11 14.54
CA LYS A 138 18.74 3.79 15.12
C LYS A 138 17.59 2.82 14.88
N ALA A 139 17.89 1.67 14.27
CA ALA A 139 16.95 0.58 14.07
C ALA A 139 17.11 -0.49 15.15
N GLN A 140 15.98 -1.01 15.64
CA GLN A 140 15.88 -2.12 16.57
C GLN A 140 15.09 -3.25 15.93
N ILE A 141 15.48 -4.50 16.15
CA ILE A 141 14.71 -5.68 15.74
C ILE A 141 13.55 -5.82 16.72
N ILE A 142 12.32 -5.90 16.19
CA ILE A 142 11.10 -6.11 17.01
C ILE A 142 10.47 -7.49 16.76
N ALA A 143 10.77 -8.18 15.66
CA ALA A 143 10.45 -9.58 15.43
C ALA A 143 11.44 -10.18 14.43
N ALA A 144 11.94 -11.38 14.70
CA ALA A 144 12.82 -12.15 13.80
C ALA A 144 12.56 -13.66 13.86
N LEU A 145 12.09 -14.14 15.00
CA LEU A 145 11.86 -15.56 15.27
C LEU A 145 10.41 -15.80 15.70
N PHE A 146 9.84 -16.88 15.21
CA PHE A 146 8.57 -17.42 15.72
C PHE A 146 8.77 -18.91 16.02
N ASP A 147 8.41 -19.35 17.22
CA ASP A 147 8.66 -20.71 17.72
C ASP A 147 10.11 -21.17 17.54
N GLY A 148 11.08 -20.28 17.82
CA GLY A 148 12.51 -20.55 17.72
C GLY A 148 13.05 -20.66 16.29
N ARG A 149 12.23 -20.45 15.25
CA ARG A 149 12.61 -20.49 13.84
C ARG A 149 12.56 -19.10 13.23
N GLN A 150 13.46 -18.83 12.30
CA GLN A 150 13.50 -17.55 11.60
C GLN A 150 12.24 -17.34 10.74
N LEU A 151 11.79 -16.09 10.64
CA LEU A 151 10.74 -15.70 9.71
C LEU A 151 11.18 -16.00 8.26
N ASN A 152 10.23 -16.25 7.35
CA ASN A 152 10.54 -16.62 5.97
C ASN A 152 11.01 -15.42 5.14
N SER A 153 10.18 -14.41 5.02
CA SER A 153 10.45 -13.18 4.27
C SER A 153 9.36 -12.15 4.55
N PRO A 154 9.39 -11.46 5.71
CA PRO A 154 8.42 -10.40 5.98
C PRO A 154 8.27 -9.45 4.80
N ASN A 155 7.01 -9.17 4.42
CA ASN A 155 6.68 -8.49 3.19
C ASN A 155 5.93 -7.19 3.45
N ASP A 156 4.62 -7.17 3.63
CA ASP A 156 3.87 -5.95 3.86
C ASP A 156 3.45 -5.80 5.34
N ILE A 157 3.15 -4.55 5.74
CA ILE A 157 2.88 -4.19 7.14
C ILE A 157 1.65 -3.27 7.23
N THR A 158 0.87 -3.44 8.29
CA THR A 158 -0.14 -2.47 8.74
C THR A 158 -0.10 -2.35 10.27
N ILE A 159 -0.63 -1.24 10.81
CA ILE A 159 -0.64 -0.96 12.25
C ILE A 159 -2.05 -0.51 12.62
N ASP A 160 -2.62 -1.09 13.68
CA ASP A 160 -3.92 -0.67 14.18
C ASP A 160 -3.82 0.48 15.20
N GLU A 161 -4.96 1.08 15.55
CA GLU A 161 -5.00 2.19 16.51
C GLU A 161 -4.62 1.78 17.96
N LYS A 162 -4.59 0.48 18.26
CA LYS A 162 -4.06 -0.06 19.51
C LYS A 162 -2.53 -0.18 19.50
N GLY A 163 -1.88 0.08 18.35
CA GLY A 163 -0.43 0.00 18.16
C GLY A 163 0.10 -1.41 17.87
N ARG A 164 -0.79 -2.38 17.62
CA ARG A 164 -0.39 -3.73 17.20
C ARG A 164 0.03 -3.68 15.73
N ILE A 165 1.10 -4.39 15.41
CA ILE A 165 1.68 -4.42 14.07
C ILE A 165 1.33 -5.77 13.44
N TYR A 166 0.72 -5.72 12.27
CA TYR A 166 0.40 -6.90 11.46
C TYR A 166 1.30 -6.94 10.25
N PHE A 167 1.86 -8.10 9.93
CA PHE A 167 2.71 -8.27 8.76
C PHE A 167 2.52 -9.65 8.11
N SER A 168 2.69 -9.71 6.80
CA SER A 168 2.70 -10.96 6.06
C SER A 168 4.12 -11.51 5.98
N ASP A 169 4.25 -12.86 5.96
CA ASP A 169 5.54 -13.57 5.90
C ASP A 169 5.55 -14.63 4.79
N PRO A 170 5.34 -14.23 3.51
CA PRO A 170 5.47 -15.14 2.38
C PRO A 170 6.95 -15.36 2.05
N ARG A 171 7.21 -16.17 1.03
CA ARG A 171 8.51 -16.28 0.39
C ARG A 171 8.32 -16.21 -1.12
N TYR A 172 8.83 -15.15 -1.74
CA TYR A 172 8.87 -14.97 -3.19
C TYR A 172 10.30 -15.04 -3.74
N LEU A 173 11.27 -14.65 -2.94
CA LEU A 173 12.68 -14.49 -3.31
C LEU A 173 13.58 -15.09 -2.24
N GLY A 174 14.83 -15.32 -2.60
CA GLY A 174 15.88 -15.70 -1.69
C GLY A 174 16.25 -17.19 -1.78
N HIS A 175 17.51 -17.45 -1.48
CA HIS A 175 18.13 -18.77 -1.51
C HIS A 175 18.11 -19.45 -0.13
N GLU A 176 17.76 -18.71 0.91
CA GLU A 176 17.75 -19.22 2.28
C GLU A 176 16.63 -20.28 2.45
N PRO A 177 16.82 -21.25 3.34
CA PRO A 177 15.79 -22.24 3.63
C PRO A 177 14.49 -21.60 4.14
N LEU A 178 13.36 -22.27 3.90
CA LEU A 178 12.08 -21.94 4.52
C LEU A 178 12.09 -22.52 5.94
N ASP A 179 12.22 -21.66 6.95
CA ASP A 179 12.28 -22.09 8.34
C ASP A 179 10.88 -22.22 8.95
N GLN A 180 9.95 -21.34 8.57
CA GLN A 180 8.56 -21.47 8.97
C GLN A 180 7.84 -22.46 8.07
N PRO A 181 7.21 -23.51 8.63
CA PRO A 181 6.56 -24.56 7.84
C PRO A 181 5.24 -24.09 7.20
N VAL A 182 4.70 -22.96 7.66
CA VAL A 182 3.44 -22.38 7.20
C VAL A 182 3.65 -20.91 6.95
N VAL A 183 3.30 -20.46 5.76
CA VAL A 183 3.20 -19.02 5.45
C VAL A 183 1.96 -18.43 6.13
N GLY A 184 2.00 -17.15 6.47
CA GLY A 184 0.85 -16.55 7.14
C GLY A 184 1.00 -15.07 7.41
N VAL A 185 0.01 -14.54 8.13
CA VAL A 185 0.04 -13.19 8.70
C VAL A 185 0.31 -13.29 10.20
N TYR A 186 1.20 -12.45 10.65
CA TYR A 186 1.63 -12.37 12.04
C TYR A 186 1.21 -11.04 12.66
N ARG A 187 1.11 -11.02 13.99
CA ARG A 187 0.84 -9.83 14.79
C ARG A 187 1.88 -9.69 15.89
N ILE A 188 2.47 -8.50 16.02
CA ILE A 188 3.32 -8.11 17.13
C ILE A 188 2.48 -7.26 18.08
N ASP A 189 2.35 -7.66 19.33
CA ASP A 189 1.65 -6.93 20.38
C ASP A 189 2.56 -5.88 21.05
N LEU A 190 1.97 -4.99 21.86
CA LEU A 190 2.72 -3.91 22.53
C LEU A 190 3.79 -4.42 23.52
N ASP A 191 3.59 -5.60 24.08
CA ASP A 191 4.55 -6.27 24.96
C ASP A 191 5.68 -6.97 24.19
N GLY A 192 5.66 -6.93 22.86
CA GLY A 192 6.62 -7.57 21.96
C GLY A 192 6.31 -9.05 21.67
N SER A 193 5.21 -9.60 22.18
CA SER A 193 4.80 -10.96 21.82
C SER A 193 4.40 -11.07 20.35
N LEU A 194 4.78 -12.20 19.71
CA LEU A 194 4.52 -12.48 18.31
C LEU A 194 3.54 -13.63 18.17
N HIS A 195 2.48 -13.41 17.40
CA HIS A 195 1.42 -14.37 17.13
C HIS A 195 1.25 -14.59 15.64
N ARG A 196 1.12 -15.83 15.18
CA ARG A 196 0.67 -16.15 13.83
C ARG A 196 -0.85 -16.26 13.85
N ILE A 197 -1.53 -15.30 13.21
CA ILE A 197 -2.99 -15.13 13.35
C ILE A 197 -3.78 -15.59 12.12
N ILE A 198 -3.16 -15.71 10.94
CA ILE A 198 -3.79 -16.18 9.71
C ILE A 198 -2.88 -17.19 9.04
N THR A 199 -3.44 -18.33 8.63
CA THR A 199 -2.72 -19.42 7.92
C THR A 199 -3.50 -19.95 6.71
N ASP A 200 -4.64 -19.36 6.42
CA ASP A 200 -5.58 -19.80 5.35
C ASP A 200 -5.65 -18.80 4.18
N ALA A 201 -4.81 -17.77 4.19
CA ALA A 201 -4.74 -16.78 3.11
C ALA A 201 -3.87 -17.22 1.91
N GLY A 202 -3.39 -18.46 1.86
CA GLY A 202 -2.37 -18.85 0.88
C GLY A 202 -1.09 -18.04 1.10
N LYS A 203 -0.47 -17.56 0.02
CA LYS A 203 0.72 -16.70 0.11
C LYS A 203 0.29 -15.24 0.31
N ALA A 204 0.10 -14.86 1.58
CA ALA A 204 -0.30 -13.50 1.95
C ALA A 204 0.79 -12.48 1.53
N ASN A 205 0.37 -11.40 0.88
CA ASN A 205 1.20 -10.27 0.47
C ASN A 205 0.72 -9.00 1.19
N GLY A 206 0.00 -8.09 0.54
CA GLY A 206 -0.51 -6.89 1.15
C GLY A 206 -1.42 -7.13 2.36
N VAL A 207 -1.28 -6.31 3.40
CA VAL A 207 -2.11 -6.33 4.60
C VAL A 207 -2.55 -4.91 4.97
N CYS A 208 -3.84 -4.71 5.32
CA CYS A 208 -4.35 -3.39 5.70
C CYS A 208 -5.51 -3.51 6.69
N VAL A 209 -5.44 -2.76 7.81
CA VAL A 209 -6.55 -2.62 8.76
C VAL A 209 -7.52 -1.56 8.25
N SER A 210 -8.83 -1.84 8.34
CA SER A 210 -9.88 -0.88 8.00
C SER A 210 -9.91 0.33 8.94
N PRO A 211 -10.46 1.48 8.50
CA PRO A 211 -10.55 2.68 9.36
C PRO A 211 -11.36 2.45 10.64
N ASP A 212 -12.36 1.58 10.63
CA ASP A 212 -13.16 1.21 11.79
C ASP A 212 -12.51 0.17 12.72
N GLN A 213 -11.30 -0.29 12.37
CA GLN A 213 -10.50 -1.26 13.13
C GLN A 213 -11.12 -2.66 13.27
N LYS A 214 -12.13 -3.00 12.44
CA LYS A 214 -12.90 -4.25 12.53
C LYS A 214 -12.60 -5.25 11.41
N THR A 215 -11.84 -4.85 10.41
CA THR A 215 -11.47 -5.70 9.27
C THR A 215 -9.98 -5.66 9.05
N LEU A 216 -9.36 -6.83 8.89
CA LEU A 216 -8.04 -6.98 8.32
C LEU A 216 -8.20 -7.46 6.88
N TYR A 217 -7.85 -6.61 5.91
CA TYR A 217 -7.77 -6.99 4.51
C TYR A 217 -6.44 -7.65 4.24
N VAL A 218 -6.46 -8.74 3.51
CA VAL A 218 -5.26 -9.52 3.15
C VAL A 218 -5.32 -9.83 1.66
N VAL A 219 -4.24 -9.55 0.98
CA VAL A 219 -4.04 -9.97 -0.40
C VAL A 219 -3.37 -11.33 -0.41
N SER A 220 -3.88 -12.25 -1.21
CA SER A 220 -3.23 -13.49 -1.56
C SER A 220 -2.66 -13.42 -2.97
N ASN A 221 -1.35 -13.66 -3.11
CA ASN A 221 -0.69 -13.81 -4.40
C ASN A 221 0.13 -15.11 -4.41
N GLU A 222 -0.54 -16.25 -4.52
CA GLU A 222 0.07 -17.56 -4.56
C GLU A 222 0.55 -17.89 -5.98
N ASN A 223 1.55 -17.16 -6.45
CA ASN A 223 2.08 -17.29 -7.82
C ASN A 223 2.93 -18.55 -8.04
N GLY A 224 3.03 -19.45 -7.05
CA GLY A 224 3.79 -20.68 -7.10
C GLY A 224 5.30 -20.48 -6.99
N ALA A 225 5.82 -19.25 -7.03
CA ALA A 225 7.24 -19.00 -6.90
C ALA A 225 7.73 -19.45 -5.52
N THR A 226 8.73 -20.29 -5.51
CA THR A 226 9.54 -20.62 -4.33
C THR A 226 10.96 -20.17 -4.58
N ALA A 227 11.65 -19.75 -3.53
CA ALA A 227 13.01 -19.26 -3.65
C ALA A 227 14.01 -20.32 -4.18
N MET A 228 13.68 -21.59 -4.06
CA MET A 228 14.55 -22.72 -4.43
C MET A 228 14.90 -22.77 -5.92
N GLU A 229 14.06 -22.20 -6.79
CA GLU A 229 14.30 -22.18 -8.24
C GLU A 229 15.43 -21.22 -8.66
N ARG A 230 15.94 -20.42 -7.73
CA ARG A 230 17.02 -19.45 -7.97
C ARG A 230 18.37 -19.84 -7.41
N LEU A 231 18.53 -21.07 -6.97
CA LEU A 231 19.86 -21.60 -6.69
C LEU A 231 20.63 -21.64 -8.01
N SER A 232 21.26 -20.51 -8.32
CA SER A 232 22.14 -20.41 -9.47
C SER A 232 23.29 -21.38 -9.32
N SER A 233 23.62 -22.13 -10.36
CA SER A 233 24.98 -22.59 -10.57
C SER A 233 25.93 -21.45 -10.23
N GLY A 234 27.00 -21.68 -9.50
CA GLY A 234 27.89 -20.66 -8.89
C GLY A 234 28.43 -19.55 -9.80
N ASN A 235 27.95 -19.41 -11.02
CA ASN A 235 28.24 -18.36 -11.99
C ASN A 235 27.06 -17.32 -12.14
N GLY A 236 26.03 -17.41 -11.31
CA GLY A 236 24.93 -16.45 -11.31
C GLY A 236 23.95 -16.53 -12.49
N GLN A 237 24.10 -17.55 -13.35
CA GLN A 237 23.14 -17.81 -14.42
C GLN A 237 22.03 -18.74 -13.95
N PRO A 238 20.76 -18.52 -14.28
CA PRO A 238 19.72 -19.53 -14.09
C PRO A 238 20.14 -20.78 -14.86
N GLN A 239 20.09 -21.93 -14.20
CA GLN A 239 20.36 -23.19 -14.88
C GLN A 239 19.24 -23.44 -15.90
N ALA A 240 19.56 -23.32 -17.18
CA ALA A 240 18.59 -23.41 -18.29
C ALA A 240 17.97 -24.84 -18.43
N ASP A 241 18.48 -25.82 -17.69
CA ASP A 241 18.14 -27.23 -17.88
C ASP A 241 17.23 -27.82 -16.81
N SER A 242 16.83 -27.05 -15.79
CA SER A 242 15.69 -27.47 -14.98
C SER A 242 14.43 -27.21 -15.80
N VAL A 243 13.88 -28.24 -16.41
CA VAL A 243 12.49 -28.25 -16.83
C VAL A 243 11.66 -28.06 -15.56
N SER A 244 11.55 -26.82 -15.11
CA SER A 244 10.71 -26.48 -14.00
C SER A 244 9.29 -26.82 -14.44
N ALA A 245 8.65 -27.73 -13.71
CA ALA A 245 7.21 -27.92 -13.86
C ALA A 245 6.56 -26.53 -13.78
N PRO A 246 5.51 -26.28 -14.57
CA PRO A 246 4.82 -24.98 -14.50
C PRO A 246 4.48 -24.66 -13.05
N LEU A 247 4.83 -23.43 -12.59
CA LEU A 247 4.53 -23.00 -11.24
C LEU A 247 3.05 -23.20 -10.99
N ARG A 248 2.69 -23.98 -9.97
CA ARG A 248 1.30 -24.20 -9.61
C ARG A 248 0.80 -22.98 -8.86
N LYS A 249 0.06 -22.11 -9.55
CA LYS A 249 -0.64 -20.98 -8.92
C LYS A 249 -1.68 -21.50 -7.95
N GLY A 250 -1.75 -20.89 -6.77
CA GLY A 250 -2.78 -21.11 -5.76
C GLY A 250 -3.80 -19.97 -5.71
N LEU A 251 -4.15 -19.54 -4.52
CA LEU A 251 -5.16 -18.50 -4.30
C LEU A 251 -4.64 -17.11 -4.77
N MET A 252 -5.41 -16.45 -5.63
CA MET A 252 -5.17 -15.11 -6.15
C MET A 252 -6.36 -14.23 -5.79
N ALA A 253 -6.34 -13.58 -4.62
CA ALA A 253 -7.54 -12.96 -4.10
C ALA A 253 -7.28 -11.73 -3.21
N LEU A 254 -8.29 -10.88 -3.11
CA LEU A 254 -8.46 -9.91 -2.04
C LEU A 254 -9.43 -10.49 -1.01
N LEU A 255 -8.95 -10.64 0.23
CA LEU A 255 -9.66 -11.28 1.32
C LEU A 255 -10.01 -10.28 2.42
N ALA A 256 -11.15 -10.48 3.08
CA ALA A 256 -11.55 -9.73 4.27
C ALA A 256 -11.67 -10.68 5.46
N TYR A 257 -10.97 -10.36 6.53
CA TYR A 257 -11.02 -11.05 7.82
C TYR A 257 -11.71 -10.18 8.86
N ASP A 258 -12.61 -10.75 9.64
CA ASP A 258 -13.12 -10.09 10.84
C ASP A 258 -11.97 -9.98 11.84
N LEU A 259 -11.66 -8.75 12.25
CA LEU A 259 -10.62 -8.46 13.22
C LEU A 259 -11.27 -8.19 14.58
N ALA A 260 -11.05 -9.10 15.53
CA ALA A 260 -11.58 -8.97 16.87
C ALA A 260 -10.76 -7.99 17.72
N ASP A 261 -11.33 -7.55 18.84
CA ASP A 261 -10.71 -6.60 19.76
C ASP A 261 -9.40 -7.12 20.38
N ASP A 262 -9.25 -8.44 20.53
CA ASP A 262 -8.03 -9.11 20.98
C ASP A 262 -6.97 -9.28 19.87
N GLY A 263 -7.30 -8.85 18.62
CA GLY A 263 -6.44 -8.93 17.44
C GLY A 263 -6.40 -10.32 16.79
N THR A 264 -7.29 -11.22 17.15
CA THR A 264 -7.53 -12.45 16.37
C THR A 264 -8.27 -12.11 15.08
N ALA A 265 -8.02 -12.90 14.03
CA ALA A 265 -8.61 -12.68 12.72
C ALA A 265 -9.30 -13.96 12.21
N LYS A 266 -10.48 -13.82 11.60
CA LYS A 266 -11.24 -14.93 11.04
C LYS A 266 -11.69 -14.57 9.62
N LEU A 267 -11.43 -15.46 8.64
CA LEU A 267 -11.89 -15.25 7.27
C LEU A 267 -13.40 -15.03 7.23
N ARG A 268 -13.80 -13.88 6.68
CA ARG A 268 -15.18 -13.49 6.48
C ARG A 268 -15.61 -13.74 5.03
N LYS A 269 -14.79 -13.31 4.07
CA LYS A 269 -15.18 -13.30 2.67
C LYS A 269 -13.99 -13.13 1.73
N THR A 270 -14.02 -13.81 0.58
CA THR A 270 -13.25 -13.40 -0.60
C THR A 270 -13.98 -12.24 -1.27
N LEU A 271 -13.36 -11.06 -1.32
CA LEU A 271 -13.93 -9.86 -1.94
C LEU A 271 -13.79 -9.90 -3.46
N VAL A 272 -12.59 -10.25 -3.94
CA VAL A 272 -12.27 -10.34 -5.37
C VAL A 272 -11.41 -11.58 -5.61
N ASP A 273 -11.75 -12.37 -6.63
CA ASP A 273 -10.93 -13.45 -7.16
C ASP A 273 -10.30 -13.00 -8.49
N TYR A 274 -8.99 -13.07 -8.57
CA TYR A 274 -8.22 -12.65 -9.76
C TYR A 274 -7.84 -13.80 -10.69
N SER A 275 -8.17 -15.06 -10.29
CA SER A 275 -7.83 -16.22 -11.12
C SER A 275 -8.38 -16.10 -12.55
N PRO A 276 -7.65 -16.52 -13.58
CA PRO A 276 -6.36 -17.24 -13.56
C PRO A 276 -5.13 -16.31 -13.59
N TYR A 277 -5.30 -14.98 -13.49
CA TYR A 277 -4.23 -13.99 -13.56
C TYR A 277 -3.46 -13.91 -12.24
N ASP A 278 -2.35 -13.17 -12.22
CA ASP A 278 -1.64 -12.87 -10.99
C ASP A 278 -2.50 -12.02 -10.05
N GLY A 279 -2.44 -12.35 -8.78
CA GLY A 279 -3.13 -11.65 -7.70
C GLY A 279 -2.53 -10.27 -7.46
N PRO A 280 -3.16 -9.49 -6.57
CA PRO A 280 -2.65 -8.19 -6.20
C PRO A 280 -1.41 -8.27 -5.31
N ASP A 281 -0.82 -7.10 -5.02
CA ASP A 281 0.37 -6.93 -4.20
C ASP A 281 0.04 -6.09 -2.95
N GLY A 282 0.50 -4.86 -2.83
CA GLY A 282 0.15 -3.99 -1.70
C GLY A 282 -1.22 -3.35 -1.80
N LEU A 283 -1.71 -2.81 -0.68
CA LEU A 283 -2.98 -2.09 -0.62
C LEU A 283 -3.00 -1.03 0.48
N VAL A 284 -3.91 -0.06 0.34
CA VAL A 284 -4.22 0.96 1.35
C VAL A 284 -5.70 1.32 1.30
N VAL A 285 -6.22 1.94 2.36
CA VAL A 285 -7.62 2.38 2.45
C VAL A 285 -7.72 3.90 2.54
N ASP A 286 -8.82 4.46 2.01
CA ASP A 286 -9.21 5.84 2.29
C ASP A 286 -10.08 5.94 3.56
N LYS A 287 -10.44 7.16 3.95
CA LYS A 287 -11.29 7.41 5.14
C LYS A 287 -12.70 6.86 5.02
N ASP A 288 -13.18 6.67 3.80
CA ASP A 288 -14.50 6.08 3.52
C ASP A 288 -14.47 4.56 3.53
N GLY A 289 -13.26 3.96 3.68
CA GLY A 289 -13.01 2.52 3.70
C GLY A 289 -12.83 1.90 2.31
N ASN A 290 -12.73 2.69 1.23
CA ASN A 290 -12.43 2.15 -0.08
C ASN A 290 -10.99 1.66 -0.15
N LEU A 291 -10.79 0.55 -0.84
CA LEU A 291 -9.54 -0.18 -0.96
C LEU A 291 -8.84 0.18 -2.25
N TYR A 292 -7.64 0.71 -2.17
CA TYR A 292 -6.75 0.97 -3.31
C TYR A 292 -5.75 -0.17 -3.39
N VAL A 293 -5.88 -1.01 -4.40
CA VAL A 293 -5.21 -2.30 -4.50
C VAL A 293 -4.29 -2.33 -5.71
N ALA A 294 -3.01 -2.65 -5.50
CA ALA A 294 -2.01 -2.80 -6.54
C ALA A 294 -2.22 -4.14 -7.28
N VAL A 295 -2.98 -4.12 -8.37
CA VAL A 295 -3.36 -5.31 -9.15
C VAL A 295 -2.28 -5.61 -10.19
N ARG A 296 -1.71 -6.82 -10.12
CA ARG A 296 -0.61 -7.26 -10.99
C ARG A 296 -1.07 -8.08 -12.21
N ALA A 297 -2.38 -8.32 -12.33
CA ALA A 297 -2.95 -9.11 -13.42
C ALA A 297 -2.43 -8.60 -14.78
N GLU A 298 -1.81 -9.48 -15.58
CA GLU A 298 -1.05 -9.14 -16.79
C GLU A 298 -1.93 -8.49 -17.85
N ASN A 299 -3.21 -8.81 -17.87
CA ASN A 299 -4.18 -8.23 -18.81
C ASN A 299 -4.65 -6.82 -18.43
N ARG A 300 -4.49 -6.42 -17.13
CA ARG A 300 -4.96 -5.12 -16.64
C ARG A 300 -4.16 -4.68 -15.39
N PRO A 301 -2.85 -4.45 -15.52
CA PRO A 301 -2.05 -3.97 -14.39
C PRO A 301 -2.42 -2.53 -14.03
N GLY A 302 -2.55 -2.24 -12.73
CA GLY A 302 -2.89 -0.89 -12.25
C GLY A 302 -3.45 -0.90 -10.84
N ILE A 303 -3.84 0.27 -10.35
CA ILE A 303 -4.51 0.41 -9.07
C ILE A 303 -6.02 0.30 -9.30
N CYS A 304 -6.64 -0.77 -8.80
CA CYS A 304 -8.08 -0.92 -8.74
C CYS A 304 -8.58 -0.37 -7.40
N VAL A 305 -9.64 0.44 -7.43
CA VAL A 305 -10.29 0.93 -6.22
C VAL A 305 -11.57 0.16 -6.01
N TYR A 306 -11.71 -0.48 -4.86
CA TYR A 306 -12.89 -1.24 -4.49
C TYR A 306 -13.58 -0.63 -3.27
N SER A 307 -14.92 -0.75 -3.23
CA SER A 307 -15.67 -0.52 -2.00
C SER A 307 -15.36 -1.61 -0.96
N PRO A 308 -15.72 -1.42 0.33
CA PRO A 308 -15.47 -2.42 1.38
C PRO A 308 -16.12 -3.79 1.13
N ASP A 309 -17.11 -3.87 0.26
CA ASP A 309 -17.80 -5.12 -0.14
C ASP A 309 -17.23 -5.76 -1.41
N GLY A 310 -16.21 -5.13 -2.06
CA GLY A 310 -15.47 -5.67 -3.20
C GLY A 310 -15.98 -5.22 -4.58
N LYS A 311 -16.88 -4.22 -4.63
CA LYS A 311 -17.32 -3.62 -5.90
C LYS A 311 -16.25 -2.67 -6.43
N GLU A 312 -15.81 -2.82 -7.68
CA GLU A 312 -14.89 -1.88 -8.33
C GLU A 312 -15.55 -0.52 -8.53
N LEU A 313 -14.87 0.53 -8.09
CA LEU A 313 -15.31 1.93 -8.13
C LEU A 313 -14.50 2.78 -9.11
N ALA A 314 -13.19 2.49 -9.23
CA ALA A 314 -12.28 3.23 -10.10
C ALA A 314 -11.05 2.38 -10.47
N TYR A 315 -10.33 2.84 -11.49
CA TYR A 315 -9.11 2.22 -11.96
C TYR A 315 -8.09 3.27 -12.41
N ILE A 316 -6.85 3.10 -11.97
CA ILE A 316 -5.69 3.92 -12.37
C ILE A 316 -4.71 3.01 -13.11
N LYS A 317 -4.55 3.24 -14.41
CA LYS A 317 -3.59 2.47 -15.21
C LYS A 317 -2.15 2.82 -14.84
N THR A 318 -1.33 1.80 -14.57
CA THR A 318 0.13 1.93 -14.30
C THR A 318 0.89 0.85 -15.06
N GLU A 319 2.21 0.84 -14.98
CA GLU A 319 3.01 -0.39 -15.16
C GLU A 319 2.61 -1.37 -14.03
N ILE A 320 3.23 -2.58 -14.00
CA ILE A 320 2.90 -3.57 -12.95
C ILE A 320 3.17 -2.96 -11.57
N PRO A 321 2.11 -2.63 -10.80
CA PRO A 321 2.27 -2.00 -9.50
C PRO A 321 2.67 -3.03 -8.44
N THR A 322 3.28 -2.51 -7.37
CA THR A 322 3.71 -3.30 -6.22
C THR A 322 3.03 -2.82 -4.93
N ASN A 323 3.04 -1.50 -4.68
CA ASN A 323 2.44 -0.98 -3.44
C ASN A 323 1.85 0.42 -3.64
N VAL A 324 1.07 0.88 -2.65
CA VAL A 324 0.41 2.17 -2.64
C VAL A 324 0.42 2.79 -1.24
N GLY A 325 0.44 4.12 -1.16
CA GLY A 325 0.39 4.84 0.10
C GLY A 325 -0.17 6.25 -0.07
N PHE A 326 -1.04 6.68 0.83
CA PHE A 326 -1.56 8.04 0.81
C PHE A 326 -0.61 9.05 1.47
N GLY A 327 -0.64 10.26 0.97
CA GLY A 327 -0.04 11.42 1.62
C GLY A 327 -0.67 11.77 2.96
N ARG A 328 -0.15 12.81 3.61
CA ARG A 328 -0.63 13.27 4.92
C ARG A 328 -0.97 14.78 4.90
N GLY A 329 -1.82 15.21 5.83
CA GLY A 329 -2.19 16.62 6.01
C GLY A 329 -2.81 17.21 4.75
N LYS A 330 -2.25 18.30 4.23
CA LYS A 330 -2.74 18.97 3.01
C LYS A 330 -2.63 18.08 1.74
N ASP A 331 -1.82 17.05 1.79
CA ASP A 331 -1.59 16.11 0.69
C ASP A 331 -2.26 14.74 0.94
N ALA A 332 -3.23 14.67 1.87
CA ALA A 332 -3.95 13.44 2.23
C ALA A 332 -4.68 12.78 1.05
N ASN A 333 -4.93 13.52 -0.02
CA ASN A 333 -5.54 13.04 -1.26
C ASN A 333 -4.52 12.76 -2.40
N LEU A 334 -3.22 12.80 -2.11
CA LEU A 334 -2.20 12.32 -3.03
C LEU A 334 -1.95 10.84 -2.77
N LEU A 335 -2.13 10.02 -3.80
CA LEU A 335 -1.80 8.60 -3.80
C LEU A 335 -0.40 8.41 -4.42
N TYR A 336 0.54 7.89 -3.65
CA TYR A 336 1.85 7.46 -4.12
C TYR A 336 1.79 5.99 -4.50
N ILE A 337 2.43 5.62 -5.60
CA ILE A 337 2.36 4.28 -6.18
C ILE A 337 3.78 3.85 -6.55
N THR A 338 4.20 2.69 -6.05
CA THR A 338 5.38 2.00 -6.54
C THR A 338 4.95 1.03 -7.64
N ALA A 339 5.64 1.09 -8.79
CA ALA A 339 5.36 0.23 -9.93
C ALA A 339 6.63 0.03 -10.77
N GLY A 340 6.92 -1.21 -11.15
CA GLY A 340 8.16 -1.54 -11.85
C GLY A 340 9.39 -1.03 -11.08
N THR A 341 10.15 -0.14 -11.70
CA THR A 341 11.35 0.50 -11.10
C THR A 341 11.06 1.91 -10.58
N SER A 342 9.80 2.35 -10.53
CA SER A 342 9.45 3.76 -10.42
C SER A 342 8.60 4.07 -9.19
N LEU A 343 8.65 5.33 -8.74
CA LEU A 343 7.67 5.95 -7.85
C LEU A 343 6.82 6.92 -8.65
N TYR A 344 5.51 6.80 -8.50
CA TYR A 344 4.51 7.70 -9.08
C TYR A 344 3.69 8.39 -8.01
N ARG A 345 2.97 9.44 -8.40
CA ARG A 345 1.85 9.98 -7.64
C ARG A 345 0.70 10.41 -8.53
N ILE A 346 -0.49 10.38 -7.97
CA ILE A 346 -1.71 10.90 -8.58
C ILE A 346 -2.59 11.54 -7.50
N ARG A 347 -3.32 12.60 -7.85
CA ARG A 347 -4.33 13.17 -6.98
C ARG A 347 -5.66 12.44 -7.19
N VAL A 348 -6.31 12.07 -6.08
CA VAL A 348 -7.64 11.47 -6.08
C VAL A 348 -8.61 12.36 -5.28
N ASN A 349 -9.93 12.15 -5.46
CA ASN A 349 -10.97 12.92 -4.77
C ASN A 349 -11.38 12.26 -3.44
N ARG A 350 -10.47 11.56 -2.81
CA ARG A 350 -10.66 10.94 -1.49
C ARG A 350 -9.39 11.13 -0.65
N GLU A 351 -9.57 11.23 0.66
CA GLU A 351 -8.44 11.32 1.59
C GLU A 351 -8.09 9.94 2.15
N GLY A 352 -6.82 9.62 2.15
CA GLY A 352 -6.33 8.38 2.73
C GLY A 352 -6.55 8.31 4.25
N TYR A 353 -6.89 7.11 4.74
CA TYR A 353 -6.82 6.84 6.16
C TYR A 353 -5.36 6.75 6.61
N GLN A 354 -5.05 7.38 7.71
CA GLN A 354 -3.73 7.38 8.32
C GLN A 354 -3.85 7.07 9.81
N LEU A 355 -2.96 6.23 10.32
CA LEU A 355 -2.88 5.97 11.76
C LEU A 355 -2.73 7.30 12.51
N PRO A 356 -3.60 7.58 13.51
CA PRO A 356 -3.48 8.78 14.33
C PRO A 356 -2.13 8.82 15.05
N LEU A 357 -1.51 10.00 15.08
CA LEU A 357 -0.28 10.19 15.84
C LEU A 357 -0.57 10.29 17.34
N ALA A 358 0.35 9.78 18.15
CA ALA A 358 0.31 9.99 19.59
C ALA A 358 0.38 11.49 19.90
N LYS A 359 -0.46 11.94 20.86
CA LYS A 359 -0.50 13.33 21.31
C LYS A 359 0.69 13.65 22.20
#